data_50c4137ba832bb74443f4d5ad5fdb9e3
#
_entry.id   50c4137ba832bb74443f4d5ad5fdb9e3
#
_cell.length_a   1.000
_cell.length_b   1.000
_cell.length_c   1.000
_cell.angle_alpha   90.00
_cell.angle_beta   90.00
_cell.angle_gamma   90.00
#
_symmetry.space_group_name_H-M   'P 1'
#
loop_
_entity.id
_entity.type
_entity.pdbx_description
1 polymer ?
#
loop_
_entity_poly.entity_id
_entity_poly.type
_entity_poly.pdbx_seq_one_letter_code
_entity_poly.pdbx_strand_id
1 'polypeptide(L)'
;MKNIAIIGAGMTGLSLAYNLQEHNITIFDKSWRPGGRVSTRKHDNYLFDHGAHYLSTNHSVNQLNEVISRYNLGQIIEIDFAIDFLKNKKTRKKIIIGQNGMNSIPKSIFDNIKVKSYLNSKIIKISKNSNELFSLFSEKEEFKDFDYILICIPYLQSKELSKELIDFTQIVSEPSYDPIHTVMLSYKDINNINVKAGLNLHKDISFFMNQNIKFNELSHDCWVLNMSSEYTKNNIDIDKPELEKYAQSIFEETFDIKNEISFIKSHRWLYAQTKVSYNSISKKNWINSKDNKIFLSGDWVLGKSLSDAWDAGEKFSHYIKILSI
;
A
#
# COMPACT_ATOMS: atom_id res chain seq x y z
N MET A 1 -10.33 -6.31 -28.53
CA MET A 1 -10.23 -6.71 -27.11
C MET A 1 -8.94 -7.50 -26.96
N LYS A 2 -8.11 -7.15 -25.95
CA LYS A 2 -6.78 -7.74 -25.73
C LYS A 2 -6.77 -8.54 -24.42
N ASN A 3 -5.88 -9.51 -24.32
CA ASN A 3 -5.60 -10.26 -23.11
C ASN A 3 -4.47 -9.57 -22.35
N ILE A 4 -4.78 -8.97 -21.21
CA ILE A 4 -3.83 -8.17 -20.43
C ILE A 4 -3.62 -8.82 -19.06
N ALA A 5 -2.35 -9.11 -18.74
CA ALA A 5 -1.98 -9.54 -17.40
C ALA A 5 -1.55 -8.33 -16.55
N ILE A 6 -2.12 -8.20 -15.37
CA ILE A 6 -1.71 -7.23 -14.34
C ILE A 6 -1.06 -8.01 -13.20
N ILE A 7 0.22 -7.74 -12.92
CA ILE A 7 0.97 -8.36 -11.82
C ILE A 7 0.99 -7.38 -10.64
N GLY A 8 0.25 -7.71 -9.59
CA GLY A 8 0.04 -6.90 -8.40
C GLY A 8 -1.39 -6.38 -8.26
N ALA A 9 -2.13 -6.87 -7.26
CA ALA A 9 -3.47 -6.41 -6.88
C ALA A 9 -3.43 -5.28 -5.83
N GLY A 10 -2.39 -4.45 -5.85
CA GLY A 10 -2.32 -3.19 -5.11
C GLY A 10 -3.17 -2.09 -5.74
N MET A 11 -3.20 -0.90 -5.14
CA MET A 11 -4.05 0.21 -5.62
C MET A 11 -3.78 0.59 -7.08
N THR A 12 -2.52 0.55 -7.54
CA THR A 12 -2.16 0.83 -8.94
C THR A 12 -2.74 -0.23 -9.90
N GLY A 13 -2.58 -1.52 -9.57
CA GLY A 13 -3.13 -2.59 -10.39
C GLY A 13 -4.66 -2.61 -10.42
N LEU A 14 -5.30 -2.29 -9.28
CA LEU A 14 -6.76 -2.15 -9.19
C LEU A 14 -7.27 -0.95 -10.00
N SER A 15 -6.57 0.18 -9.96
CA SER A 15 -6.89 1.36 -10.79
C SER A 15 -6.81 1.04 -12.28
N LEU A 16 -5.76 0.34 -12.72
CA LEU A 16 -5.65 -0.12 -14.11
C LEU A 16 -6.79 -1.05 -14.50
N ALA A 17 -7.05 -2.06 -13.67
CA ALA A 17 -8.13 -3.01 -13.92
C ALA A 17 -9.51 -2.34 -13.96
N TYR A 18 -9.75 -1.35 -13.09
CA TYR A 18 -10.97 -0.54 -13.09
C TYR A 18 -11.15 0.26 -14.39
N ASN A 19 -10.07 0.79 -14.92
CA ASN A 19 -10.08 1.68 -16.09
C ASN A 19 -10.00 0.94 -17.44
N LEU A 20 -9.62 -0.34 -17.47
CA LEU A 20 -9.39 -1.13 -18.70
C LEU A 20 -10.42 -2.25 -18.88
N GLN A 21 -11.67 -2.05 -18.39
CA GLN A 21 -12.74 -3.07 -18.42
C GLN A 21 -13.19 -3.46 -19.84
N GLU A 22 -12.78 -2.75 -20.87
CA GLU A 22 -12.98 -3.08 -22.29
C GLU A 22 -12.07 -4.22 -22.78
N HIS A 23 -11.10 -4.68 -21.97
CA HIS A 23 -10.16 -5.76 -22.28
C HIS A 23 -10.40 -6.99 -21.41
N ASN A 24 -9.78 -8.12 -21.77
CA ASN A 24 -9.74 -9.33 -20.93
C ASN A 24 -8.62 -9.18 -19.89
N ILE A 25 -8.95 -8.75 -18.70
CA ILE A 25 -7.99 -8.53 -17.63
C ILE A 25 -7.82 -9.78 -16.77
N THR A 26 -6.57 -10.18 -16.55
CA THR A 26 -6.21 -11.18 -15.54
C THR A 26 -5.26 -10.57 -14.53
N ILE A 27 -5.63 -10.58 -13.24
CA ILE A 27 -4.82 -10.06 -12.15
C ILE A 27 -4.11 -11.21 -11.41
N PHE A 28 -2.83 -11.02 -11.13
CA PHE A 28 -2.00 -11.92 -10.33
C PHE A 28 -1.49 -11.22 -9.08
N ASP A 29 -1.59 -11.87 -7.93
CA ASP A 29 -0.95 -11.37 -6.70
C ASP A 29 -0.41 -12.52 -5.87
N LYS A 30 0.75 -12.28 -5.22
CA LYS A 30 1.36 -13.24 -4.28
C LYS A 30 0.57 -13.41 -2.99
N SER A 31 -0.24 -12.42 -2.64
CA SER A 31 -1.08 -12.42 -1.43
C SER A 31 -2.39 -13.14 -1.68
N TRP A 32 -3.00 -13.65 -0.62
CA TRP A 32 -4.32 -14.28 -0.67
C TRP A 32 -5.48 -13.27 -0.76
N ARG A 33 -5.18 -11.97 -0.67
CA ARG A 33 -6.17 -10.87 -0.76
C ARG A 33 -5.59 -9.67 -1.51
N PRO A 34 -6.45 -8.86 -2.18
CA PRO A 34 -6.04 -7.62 -2.82
C PRO A 34 -5.71 -6.53 -1.80
N GLY A 35 -5.08 -5.45 -2.27
CA GLY A 35 -4.79 -4.24 -1.50
C GLY A 35 -3.31 -3.99 -1.25
N GLY A 36 -2.47 -5.01 -1.31
CA GLY A 36 -1.04 -4.86 -1.07
C GLY A 36 -0.75 -4.22 0.30
N ARG A 37 -0.17 -3.01 0.31
CA ARG A 37 0.13 -2.24 1.54
C ARG A 37 -1.10 -1.57 2.19
N VAL A 38 -2.25 -1.59 1.57
CA VAL A 38 -3.53 -1.24 2.23
C VAL A 38 -4.02 -2.49 2.95
N SER A 39 -3.56 -2.67 4.17
CA SER A 39 -3.70 -3.94 4.89
C SER A 39 -4.23 -3.76 6.30
N THR A 40 -5.34 -4.42 6.58
CA THR A 40 -5.92 -4.57 7.92
C THR A 40 -5.61 -5.96 8.46
N ARG A 41 -5.08 -6.05 9.67
CA ARG A 41 -4.84 -7.32 10.37
C ARG A 41 -5.92 -7.52 11.42
N LYS A 42 -6.55 -8.66 11.38
CA LYS A 42 -7.41 -9.17 12.45
C LYS A 42 -6.65 -10.23 13.24
N HIS A 43 -6.73 -10.14 14.55
CA HIS A 43 -6.25 -11.16 15.48
C HIS A 43 -7.22 -11.23 16.65
N ASP A 44 -7.96 -12.31 16.75
CA ASP A 44 -9.07 -12.47 17.69
C ASP A 44 -10.03 -11.25 17.64
N ASN A 45 -10.11 -10.50 18.73
CA ASN A 45 -10.95 -9.30 18.87
C ASN A 45 -10.20 -8.00 18.54
N TYR A 46 -8.93 -8.07 18.07
CA TYR A 46 -8.12 -6.91 17.73
C TYR A 46 -8.13 -6.66 16.23
N LEU A 47 -8.22 -5.39 15.83
CA LEU A 47 -8.16 -4.94 14.44
C LEU A 47 -7.15 -3.81 14.29
N PHE A 48 -6.25 -3.94 13.31
CA PHE A 48 -5.19 -2.98 13.08
C PHE A 48 -5.01 -2.70 11.58
N ASP A 49 -5.15 -1.46 11.18
CA ASP A 49 -4.64 -0.99 9.89
C ASP A 49 -3.13 -0.76 10.01
N HIS A 50 -2.36 -1.80 9.74
CA HIS A 50 -0.90 -1.80 9.94
C HIS A 50 -0.10 -1.43 8.67
N GLY A 51 -0.80 -1.19 7.55
CA GLY A 51 -0.26 -0.64 6.32
C GLY A 51 -0.65 0.83 6.15
N ALA A 52 -1.44 1.17 5.13
CA ALA A 52 -2.03 2.50 5.00
C ALA A 52 -3.07 2.74 6.10
N HIS A 53 -2.96 3.88 6.80
CA HIS A 53 -3.80 4.15 7.96
C HIS A 53 -5.09 4.90 7.61
N TYR A 54 -5.06 5.76 6.60
CA TYR A 54 -6.20 6.56 6.12
C TYR A 54 -5.90 7.14 4.74
N LEU A 55 -6.93 7.68 4.10
CA LEU A 55 -6.81 8.57 2.93
C LEU A 55 -6.94 10.02 3.39
N SER A 56 -6.11 10.89 2.83
CA SER A 56 -6.24 12.33 3.04
C SER A 56 -7.38 12.90 2.20
N THR A 57 -8.19 13.79 2.77
CA THR A 57 -9.21 14.55 2.04
C THR A 57 -8.64 15.75 1.27
N ASN A 58 -7.35 16.07 1.47
CA ASN A 58 -6.72 17.25 0.86
C ASN A 58 -6.31 17.08 -0.60
N HIS A 59 -6.50 15.89 -1.17
CA HIS A 59 -6.35 15.72 -2.61
C HIS A 59 -7.61 16.29 -3.29
N SER A 60 -7.41 17.11 -4.33
CA SER A 60 -8.46 17.55 -5.26
C SER A 60 -9.30 16.34 -5.67
N VAL A 61 -10.54 16.60 -6.07
CA VAL A 61 -11.46 15.58 -6.61
C VAL A 61 -10.69 14.70 -7.59
N ASN A 62 -10.37 13.48 -7.17
CA ASN A 62 -9.71 12.49 -7.99
C ASN A 62 -10.63 11.28 -8.18
N GLN A 63 -10.37 10.48 -9.19
CA GLN A 63 -11.17 9.31 -9.52
C GLN A 63 -11.34 8.37 -8.31
N LEU A 64 -10.32 8.22 -7.45
CA LEU A 64 -10.42 7.35 -6.27
C LEU A 64 -11.53 7.83 -5.31
N ASN A 65 -11.66 9.14 -5.08
CA ASN A 65 -12.73 9.68 -4.23
C ASN A 65 -14.12 9.44 -4.84
N GLU A 66 -14.24 9.55 -6.17
CA GLU A 66 -15.48 9.22 -6.88
C GLU A 66 -15.83 7.74 -6.75
N VAL A 67 -14.85 6.84 -6.88
CA VAL A 67 -15.02 5.39 -6.72
C VAL A 67 -15.42 5.05 -5.29
N ILE A 68 -14.76 5.65 -4.29
CA ILE A 68 -15.09 5.47 -2.86
C ILE A 68 -16.53 5.91 -2.60
N SER A 69 -16.93 7.07 -3.10
CA SER A 69 -18.29 7.59 -2.95
C SER A 69 -19.32 6.73 -3.67
N ARG A 70 -19.06 6.37 -4.93
CA ARG A 70 -19.95 5.56 -5.78
C ARG A 70 -20.32 4.22 -5.15
N TYR A 71 -19.34 3.55 -4.57
CA TYR A 71 -19.51 2.22 -3.97
C TYR A 71 -19.68 2.26 -2.45
N ASN A 72 -19.74 3.46 -1.85
CA ASN A 72 -19.84 3.63 -0.39
C ASN A 72 -18.74 2.85 0.38
N LEU A 73 -17.49 2.97 -0.06
CA LEU A 73 -16.38 2.16 0.47
C LEU A 73 -15.73 2.71 1.74
N GLY A 74 -16.03 3.93 2.10
CA GLY A 74 -15.41 4.60 3.24
C GLY A 74 -16.27 5.71 3.81
N GLN A 75 -15.88 6.18 4.96
CA GLN A 75 -16.49 7.31 5.64
C GLN A 75 -15.48 8.40 5.95
N ILE A 76 -15.94 9.65 5.92
CA ILE A 76 -15.14 10.80 6.36
C ILE A 76 -15.35 10.96 7.84
N ILE A 77 -14.24 10.99 8.59
CA ILE A 77 -14.23 11.34 10.01
C ILE A 77 -13.32 12.54 10.24
N GLU A 78 -13.62 13.31 11.29
CA GLU A 78 -12.76 14.40 11.76
C GLU A 78 -12.12 13.99 13.08
N ILE A 79 -10.81 14.15 13.17
CA ILE A 79 -10.02 13.74 14.33
C ILE A 79 -9.09 14.85 14.82
N ASP A 80 -8.83 14.87 16.13
CA ASP A 80 -7.73 15.64 16.69
C ASP A 80 -6.41 14.96 16.34
N PHE A 81 -5.58 15.65 15.56
CA PHE A 81 -4.34 15.13 14.99
C PHE A 81 -3.14 15.95 15.47
N ALA A 82 -2.14 15.31 16.04
CA ALA A 82 -0.87 15.95 16.34
C ALA A 82 -0.04 16.09 15.07
N ILE A 83 0.10 17.30 14.52
CA ILE A 83 0.98 17.56 13.37
C ILE A 83 2.44 17.29 13.76
N ASP A 84 2.79 17.63 15.01
CA ASP A 84 4.09 17.34 15.63
C ASP A 84 3.86 17.20 17.14
N PHE A 85 3.85 15.97 17.62
CA PHE A 85 3.55 15.68 19.02
C PHE A 85 4.62 16.23 19.96
N LEU A 86 5.89 16.05 19.60
CA LEU A 86 7.03 16.55 20.40
C LEU A 86 7.01 18.09 20.54
N LYS A 87 6.46 18.81 19.56
CA LYS A 87 6.31 20.28 19.60
C LYS A 87 4.94 20.74 20.06
N ASN A 88 4.11 19.82 20.56
CA ASN A 88 2.73 20.07 20.97
C ASN A 88 1.87 20.83 19.92
N LYS A 89 2.09 20.55 18.61
CA LYS A 89 1.33 21.14 17.53
C LYS A 89 0.16 20.22 17.16
N LYS A 90 -1.05 20.73 17.26
CA LYS A 90 -2.30 19.98 16.96
C LYS A 90 -3.14 20.68 15.91
N THR A 91 -3.99 19.94 15.24
CA THR A 91 -5.01 20.43 14.31
C THR A 91 -6.19 19.48 14.29
N ARG A 92 -7.34 19.95 13.80
CA ARG A 92 -8.39 19.05 13.35
C ARG A 92 -8.13 18.62 11.92
N LYS A 93 -8.27 17.34 11.65
CA LYS A 93 -8.00 16.77 10.34
C LYS A 93 -9.14 15.87 9.89
N LYS A 94 -9.66 16.14 8.69
CA LYS A 94 -10.59 15.23 8.02
C LYS A 94 -9.82 14.15 7.28
N ILE A 95 -10.22 12.91 7.49
CA ILE A 95 -9.63 11.73 6.86
C ILE A 95 -10.73 10.80 6.34
N ILE A 96 -10.40 9.98 5.35
CA ILE A 96 -11.28 8.90 4.88
C ILE A 96 -10.74 7.59 5.43
N ILE A 97 -11.61 6.81 6.03
CA ILE A 97 -11.32 5.46 6.52
C ILE A 97 -12.25 4.45 5.85
N GLY A 98 -11.78 3.22 5.65
CA GLY A 98 -12.63 2.12 5.17
C GLY A 98 -13.62 1.68 6.24
N GLN A 99 -14.83 1.27 5.84
CA GLN A 99 -15.92 0.89 6.76
C GLN A 99 -15.53 -0.25 7.73
N ASN A 100 -14.74 -1.22 7.26
CA ASN A 100 -14.25 -2.36 8.05
C ASN A 100 -12.71 -2.42 8.06
N GLY A 101 -12.06 -1.25 8.18
CA GLY A 101 -10.63 -1.07 8.03
C GLY A 101 -10.23 -0.72 6.60
N MET A 102 -9.01 -0.22 6.47
CA MET A 102 -8.53 0.31 5.19
C MET A 102 -8.54 -0.73 4.07
N ASN A 103 -8.31 -2.01 4.37
CA ASN A 103 -8.34 -3.07 3.35
C ASN A 103 -9.73 -3.30 2.73
N SER A 104 -10.82 -2.83 3.36
CA SER A 104 -12.15 -2.94 2.76
C SER A 104 -12.27 -2.14 1.46
N ILE A 105 -11.53 -1.04 1.31
CA ILE A 105 -11.53 -0.23 0.10
C ILE A 105 -11.02 -1.02 -1.11
N PRO A 106 -9.75 -1.49 -1.15
CA PRO A 106 -9.26 -2.26 -2.29
C PRO A 106 -10.02 -3.58 -2.49
N LYS A 107 -10.48 -4.24 -1.43
CA LYS A 107 -11.29 -5.45 -1.53
C LYS A 107 -12.61 -5.17 -2.27
N SER A 108 -13.35 -4.15 -1.88
CA SER A 108 -14.61 -3.81 -2.53
C SER A 108 -14.42 -3.34 -3.96
N ILE A 109 -13.34 -2.59 -4.27
CA ILE A 109 -13.00 -2.26 -5.66
C ILE A 109 -12.80 -3.55 -6.45
N PHE A 110 -11.99 -4.47 -5.94
CA PHE A 110 -11.69 -5.74 -6.59
C PHE A 110 -12.96 -6.58 -6.83
N ASP A 111 -13.88 -6.63 -5.87
CA ASP A 111 -15.14 -7.38 -5.96
C ASP A 111 -16.13 -6.75 -6.99
N ASN A 112 -15.96 -5.46 -7.32
CA ASN A 112 -16.82 -4.74 -8.28
C ASN A 112 -16.26 -4.62 -9.70
N ILE A 113 -15.04 -5.10 -9.96
CA ILE A 113 -14.46 -5.14 -11.31
C ILE A 113 -14.57 -6.53 -11.93
N LYS A 114 -14.77 -6.57 -13.26
CA LYS A 114 -14.86 -7.84 -14.02
C LYS A 114 -13.48 -8.29 -14.45
N VAL A 115 -12.82 -9.09 -13.61
CA VAL A 115 -11.47 -9.59 -13.89
C VAL A 115 -11.35 -11.06 -13.55
N LYS A 116 -10.54 -11.79 -14.33
CA LYS A 116 -10.03 -13.09 -13.88
C LYS A 116 -8.91 -12.84 -12.88
N SER A 117 -8.81 -13.62 -11.82
CA SER A 117 -7.80 -13.38 -10.79
C SER A 117 -7.17 -14.66 -10.28
N TYR A 118 -5.86 -14.56 -10.00
CA TYR A 118 -5.05 -15.59 -9.38
C TYR A 118 -4.33 -14.98 -8.18
N LEU A 119 -4.99 -15.04 -7.02
CA LEU A 119 -4.37 -14.72 -5.73
C LEU A 119 -3.55 -15.91 -5.23
N ASN A 120 -2.65 -15.72 -4.26
CA ASN A 120 -1.63 -16.71 -3.86
C ASN A 120 -0.73 -17.18 -5.01
N SER A 121 -0.59 -16.37 -6.06
CA SER A 121 0.15 -16.70 -7.29
C SER A 121 1.27 -15.69 -7.51
N LYS A 122 2.43 -15.96 -6.92
CA LYS A 122 3.63 -15.16 -7.15
C LYS A 122 4.18 -15.46 -8.54
N ILE A 123 4.12 -14.48 -9.45
CA ILE A 123 4.79 -14.58 -10.75
C ILE A 123 6.30 -14.43 -10.54
N ILE A 124 7.06 -15.41 -11.06
CA ILE A 124 8.51 -15.52 -10.89
C ILE A 124 9.26 -15.39 -12.21
N LYS A 125 8.57 -15.57 -13.35
CA LYS A 125 9.16 -15.46 -14.68
C LYS A 125 8.12 -15.00 -15.70
N ILE A 126 8.59 -14.25 -16.68
CA ILE A 126 7.84 -13.85 -17.88
C ILE A 126 8.64 -14.36 -19.09
N SER A 127 7.98 -14.97 -20.05
CA SER A 127 8.59 -15.33 -21.33
C SER A 127 7.72 -14.88 -22.50
N LYS A 128 8.31 -14.71 -23.66
CA LYS A 128 7.64 -14.38 -24.91
C LYS A 128 7.77 -15.57 -25.86
N ASN A 129 6.68 -15.99 -26.48
CA ASN A 129 6.67 -17.10 -27.43
C ASN A 129 6.91 -16.62 -28.88
N SER A 130 6.98 -17.57 -29.84
CA SER A 130 7.18 -17.27 -31.25
C SER A 130 6.03 -16.46 -31.89
N ASN A 131 4.84 -16.46 -31.28
CA ASN A 131 3.67 -15.71 -31.74
C ASN A 131 3.59 -14.30 -31.11
N GLU A 132 4.68 -13.84 -30.50
CA GLU A 132 4.76 -12.54 -29.85
C GLU A 132 3.82 -12.37 -28.62
N LEU A 133 3.24 -13.47 -28.10
CA LEU A 133 2.43 -13.50 -26.89
C LEU A 133 3.28 -13.86 -25.67
N PHE A 134 2.81 -13.44 -24.49
CA PHE A 134 3.52 -13.70 -23.24
C PHE A 134 2.93 -14.86 -22.46
N SER A 135 3.83 -15.61 -21.82
CA SER A 135 3.51 -16.57 -20.76
C SER A 135 4.06 -16.08 -19.43
N LEU A 136 3.28 -16.23 -18.38
CA LEU A 136 3.64 -15.95 -17.01
C LEU A 136 3.80 -17.27 -16.25
N PHE A 137 4.82 -17.37 -15.42
CA PHE A 137 5.08 -18.55 -14.60
C PHE A 137 5.01 -18.19 -13.13
N SER A 138 4.18 -18.91 -12.40
CA SER A 138 4.24 -18.97 -10.94
C SER A 138 5.07 -20.18 -10.49
N GLU A 139 5.21 -20.38 -9.19
CA GLU A 139 5.86 -21.59 -8.66
C GLU A 139 5.08 -22.88 -8.99
N LYS A 140 3.80 -22.77 -9.38
CA LYS A 140 2.88 -23.90 -9.54
C LYS A 140 2.35 -24.08 -10.97
N GLU A 141 2.18 -22.98 -11.71
CA GLU A 141 1.40 -22.97 -12.95
C GLU A 141 2.02 -22.04 -13.99
N GLU A 142 1.75 -22.35 -15.26
CA GLU A 142 2.00 -21.47 -16.41
C GLU A 142 0.68 -20.89 -16.90
N PHE A 143 0.67 -19.57 -17.16
CA PHE A 143 -0.46 -18.82 -17.72
C PHE A 143 -0.06 -18.24 -19.06
N LYS A 144 -0.84 -18.45 -20.12
CA LYS A 144 -0.46 -18.21 -21.51
C LYS A 144 -1.33 -17.17 -22.21
N ASP A 145 -0.85 -16.74 -23.37
CA ASP A 145 -1.58 -15.98 -24.38
C ASP A 145 -1.97 -14.56 -23.96
N PHE A 146 -1.05 -13.85 -23.29
CA PHE A 146 -1.20 -12.44 -23.01
C PHE A 146 -0.59 -11.57 -24.10
N ASP A 147 -1.35 -10.56 -24.54
CA ASP A 147 -0.87 -9.52 -25.46
C ASP A 147 0.04 -8.51 -24.76
N TYR A 148 -0.30 -8.18 -23.50
CA TYR A 148 0.36 -7.14 -22.70
C TYR A 148 0.56 -7.57 -21.25
N ILE A 149 1.67 -7.10 -20.65
CA ILE A 149 2.01 -7.32 -19.26
C ILE A 149 2.16 -5.97 -18.56
N LEU A 150 1.36 -5.73 -17.50
CA LEU A 150 1.40 -4.54 -16.67
C LEU A 150 1.90 -4.94 -15.27
N ILE A 151 3.12 -4.54 -14.91
CA ILE A 151 3.76 -4.92 -13.64
C ILE A 151 3.56 -3.80 -12.63
N CYS A 152 2.72 -4.04 -11.60
CA CYS A 152 2.26 -3.06 -10.62
C CYS A 152 2.69 -3.42 -9.18
N ILE A 153 3.92 -3.88 -9.04
CA ILE A 153 4.55 -4.23 -7.76
C ILE A 153 5.70 -3.24 -7.44
N PRO A 154 6.32 -3.28 -6.24
CA PRO A 154 7.43 -2.39 -5.91
C PRO A 154 8.56 -2.43 -6.94
N TYR A 155 9.16 -1.27 -7.23
CA TYR A 155 10.12 -1.08 -8.32
C TYR A 155 11.21 -2.15 -8.38
N LEU A 156 11.88 -2.43 -7.25
CA LEU A 156 12.98 -3.41 -7.25
C LEU A 156 12.50 -4.83 -7.61
N GLN A 157 11.29 -5.19 -7.21
CA GLN A 157 10.67 -6.47 -7.58
C GLN A 157 10.25 -6.46 -9.06
N SER A 158 9.73 -5.33 -9.56
CA SER A 158 9.38 -5.17 -10.99
C SER A 158 10.61 -5.27 -11.86
N LYS A 159 11.70 -4.60 -11.47
CA LYS A 159 12.98 -4.63 -12.18
C LYS A 159 13.53 -6.05 -12.26
N GLU A 160 13.58 -6.76 -11.13
CA GLU A 160 14.08 -8.14 -11.09
C GLU A 160 13.25 -9.08 -11.98
N LEU A 161 11.92 -8.96 -11.96
CA LEU A 161 11.03 -9.80 -12.76
C LEU A 161 11.16 -9.54 -14.27
N SER A 162 11.52 -8.34 -14.69
CA SER A 162 11.52 -7.91 -16.09
C SER A 162 12.92 -7.58 -16.68
N LYS A 163 13.99 -7.83 -15.92
CA LYS A 163 15.37 -7.44 -16.32
C LYS A 163 15.85 -8.01 -17.64
N GLU A 164 15.33 -9.16 -18.08
CA GLU A 164 15.67 -9.78 -19.35
C GLU A 164 14.83 -9.21 -20.52
N LEU A 165 13.77 -8.46 -20.22
CA LEU A 165 12.77 -7.98 -21.17
C LEU A 165 12.77 -6.46 -21.33
N ILE A 166 13.30 -5.75 -20.34
CA ILE A 166 13.42 -4.28 -20.31
C ILE A 166 14.86 -3.89 -20.11
N ASP A 167 15.33 -2.96 -20.93
CA ASP A 167 16.64 -2.36 -20.79
C ASP A 167 16.62 -1.25 -19.73
N PHE A 168 17.18 -1.54 -18.55
CA PHE A 168 17.29 -0.60 -17.44
C PHE A 168 18.54 0.28 -17.48
N THR A 169 19.46 0.10 -18.43
CA THR A 169 20.71 0.87 -18.53
C THR A 169 20.48 2.37 -18.78
N GLN A 170 19.33 2.70 -19.35
CA GLN A 170 18.91 4.08 -19.65
C GLN A 170 18.32 4.82 -18.42
N ILE A 171 18.14 4.12 -17.29
CA ILE A 171 17.58 4.71 -16.08
C ILE A 171 18.73 5.28 -15.24
N VAL A 172 18.95 6.58 -15.38
CA VAL A 172 20.05 7.30 -14.73
C VAL A 172 19.91 7.32 -13.20
N SER A 173 18.69 7.35 -12.68
CA SER A 173 18.41 7.32 -11.25
C SER A 173 17.16 6.51 -10.96
N GLU A 174 17.22 5.66 -9.97
CA GLU A 174 16.13 4.74 -9.61
C GLU A 174 15.26 5.31 -8.49
N PRO A 175 13.95 4.99 -8.48
CA PRO A 175 13.10 5.31 -7.34
C PRO A 175 13.58 4.56 -6.09
N SER A 176 13.41 5.19 -4.95
CA SER A 176 13.83 4.62 -3.67
C SER A 176 12.69 4.56 -2.67
N TYR A 177 12.85 3.72 -1.66
CA TYR A 177 11.88 3.49 -0.60
C TYR A 177 12.45 3.73 0.78
N ASP A 178 11.59 4.18 1.67
CA ASP A 178 11.83 4.15 3.09
C ASP A 178 11.17 2.90 3.69
N PRO A 179 11.93 2.03 4.36
CA PRO A 179 11.35 0.93 5.13
C PRO A 179 10.71 1.44 6.42
N ILE A 180 9.71 0.72 6.92
CA ILE A 180 9.02 1.04 8.17
C ILE A 180 8.76 -0.25 8.94
N HIS A 181 9.13 -0.26 10.23
CA HIS A 181 8.61 -1.21 11.19
C HIS A 181 7.32 -0.65 11.79
N THR A 182 6.25 -1.43 11.71
CA THR A 182 4.97 -1.09 12.32
C THR A 182 4.73 -1.98 13.52
N VAL A 183 4.42 -1.40 14.68
CA VAL A 183 4.09 -2.11 15.91
C VAL A 183 2.62 -1.89 16.23
N MET A 184 1.91 -2.97 16.52
CA MET A 184 0.50 -3.01 16.89
C MET A 184 0.42 -3.35 18.39
N LEU A 185 -0.22 -2.50 19.15
CA LEU A 185 -0.37 -2.63 20.61
C LEU A 185 -1.84 -2.67 20.98
N SER A 186 -2.18 -3.36 22.06
CA SER A 186 -3.49 -3.22 22.67
C SER A 186 -3.40 -3.28 24.20
N TYR A 187 -4.18 -2.42 24.83
CA TYR A 187 -4.32 -2.34 26.29
C TYR A 187 -5.80 -2.41 26.66
N LYS A 188 -6.05 -2.87 27.87
CA LYS A 188 -7.37 -2.80 28.45
C LYS A 188 -7.52 -1.46 29.19
N ASP A 189 -8.58 -0.69 28.83
CA ASP A 189 -9.02 0.51 29.56
C ASP A 189 -7.93 1.60 29.76
N ILE A 190 -7.24 2.03 28.70
CA ILE A 190 -6.38 3.22 28.75
C ILE A 190 -7.18 4.47 28.34
N ASN A 191 -7.74 5.17 29.33
CA ASN A 191 -8.66 6.29 29.09
C ASN A 191 -8.01 7.68 29.03
N ASN A 192 -6.69 7.79 29.25
CA ASN A 192 -6.00 9.08 29.46
C ASN A 192 -5.39 9.69 28.21
N ILE A 193 -5.49 9.05 27.04
CA ILE A 193 -4.88 9.55 25.81
C ILE A 193 -5.89 10.38 25.03
N ASN A 194 -5.77 11.71 25.12
CA ASN A 194 -6.66 12.65 24.43
C ASN A 194 -6.36 12.78 22.94
N VAL A 195 -5.10 12.61 22.51
CA VAL A 195 -4.70 12.68 21.10
C VAL A 195 -4.81 11.29 20.48
N LYS A 196 -5.64 11.13 19.46
CA LYS A 196 -5.95 9.83 18.87
C LYS A 196 -5.07 9.46 17.67
N ALA A 197 -4.37 10.42 17.06
CA ALA A 197 -3.41 10.17 15.98
C ALA A 197 -2.42 11.32 15.85
N GLY A 198 -1.26 11.07 15.27
CA GLY A 198 -0.30 12.12 14.99
C GLY A 198 1.05 11.65 14.48
N LEU A 199 1.92 12.64 14.29
CA LEU A 199 3.30 12.49 13.86
C LEU A 199 4.26 12.78 15.02
N ASN A 200 5.46 12.19 14.96
CA ASN A 200 6.56 12.47 15.86
C ASN A 200 6.19 12.27 17.34
N LEU A 201 5.67 11.09 17.67
CA LEU A 201 5.43 10.70 19.06
C LEU A 201 6.76 10.69 19.84
N HIS A 202 7.80 10.19 19.20
CA HIS A 202 9.18 10.12 19.67
C HIS A 202 10.12 10.25 18.45
N LYS A 203 11.41 10.54 18.66
CA LYS A 203 12.39 10.56 17.55
C LYS A 203 12.40 9.26 16.71
N ASP A 204 12.15 8.12 17.35
CA ASP A 204 12.12 6.81 16.73
C ASP A 204 10.70 6.33 16.34
N ILE A 205 9.64 7.05 16.73
CA ILE A 205 8.25 6.77 16.34
C ILE A 205 7.71 7.96 15.57
N SER A 206 7.63 7.79 14.25
CA SER A 206 7.23 8.85 13.31
C SER A 206 5.72 9.05 13.20
N PHE A 207 4.94 8.02 13.51
CA PHE A 207 3.48 8.05 13.41
C PHE A 207 2.84 7.15 14.47
N PHE A 208 1.67 7.56 14.97
CA PHE A 208 0.84 6.76 15.87
C PHE A 208 -0.65 6.99 15.59
N MET A 209 -1.49 5.99 15.82
CA MET A 209 -2.94 6.11 15.64
C MET A 209 -3.71 5.08 16.46
N ASN A 210 -4.71 5.58 17.21
CA ASN A 210 -5.70 4.74 17.86
C ASN A 210 -6.64 4.12 16.84
N GLN A 211 -6.86 2.83 16.90
CA GLN A 211 -7.69 2.10 15.93
C GLN A 211 -9.18 2.14 16.31
N ASN A 212 -9.51 2.42 17.58
CA ASN A 212 -10.90 2.51 18.05
C ASN A 212 -11.67 3.66 17.39
N ILE A 213 -10.98 4.67 16.86
CA ILE A 213 -11.63 5.73 16.05
C ILE A 213 -12.19 5.21 14.71
N LYS A 214 -11.82 4.00 14.31
CA LYS A 214 -12.26 3.34 13.07
C LYS A 214 -13.17 2.15 13.34
N PHE A 215 -12.94 1.47 14.45
CA PHE A 215 -13.60 0.22 14.81
C PHE A 215 -14.32 0.39 16.15
N ASN A 216 -15.59 0.71 16.10
CA ASN A 216 -16.40 1.03 17.31
C ASN A 216 -16.63 -0.19 18.22
N GLU A 217 -16.39 -1.41 17.73
CA GLU A 217 -16.69 -2.66 18.46
C GLU A 217 -15.48 -3.23 19.21
N LEU A 218 -14.35 -2.53 19.22
CA LEU A 218 -13.17 -3.01 19.93
C LEU A 218 -13.33 -2.87 21.44
N SER A 219 -13.19 -3.98 22.16
CA SER A 219 -13.25 -4.03 23.63
C SER A 219 -11.98 -3.55 24.33
N HIS A 220 -10.94 -3.27 23.58
CA HIS A 220 -9.61 -2.85 24.04
C HIS A 220 -9.14 -1.63 23.25
N ASP A 221 -8.28 -0.81 23.86
CA ASP A 221 -7.61 0.29 23.18
C ASP A 221 -6.49 -0.22 22.27
N CYS A 222 -6.75 -0.22 20.97
CA CYS A 222 -5.82 -0.69 19.95
C CYS A 222 -5.05 0.47 19.31
N TRP A 223 -3.74 0.35 19.22
CA TRP A 223 -2.85 1.37 18.67
C TRP A 223 -1.90 0.81 17.62
N VAL A 224 -1.60 1.62 16.63
CA VAL A 224 -0.56 1.34 15.65
C VAL A 224 0.51 2.41 15.77
N LEU A 225 1.76 1.98 15.83
CA LEU A 225 2.95 2.84 15.86
C LEU A 225 3.79 2.51 14.62
N ASN A 226 4.21 3.53 13.87
CA ASN A 226 5.24 3.37 12.85
C ASN A 226 6.56 3.91 13.39
N MET A 227 7.57 3.07 13.43
CA MET A 227 8.93 3.52 13.72
C MET A 227 9.38 4.49 12.62
N SER A 228 10.31 5.38 12.94
CA SER A 228 10.89 6.26 11.94
C SER A 228 11.66 5.46 10.89
N SER A 229 11.75 5.99 9.67
CA SER A 229 12.53 5.37 8.60
C SER A 229 14.01 5.25 8.97
N GLU A 230 14.56 6.23 9.69
CA GLU A 230 15.93 6.22 10.17
C GLU A 230 16.16 5.08 11.18
N TYR A 231 15.32 4.98 12.21
CA TYR A 231 15.37 3.87 13.16
C TYR A 231 15.26 2.52 12.45
N THR A 232 14.28 2.40 11.53
CA THR A 232 14.06 1.14 10.81
C THR A 232 15.25 0.74 9.94
N LYS A 233 15.90 1.69 9.26
CA LYS A 233 17.10 1.42 8.45
C LYS A 233 18.29 0.95 9.29
N ASN A 234 18.49 1.58 10.44
CA ASN A 234 19.57 1.21 11.35
C ASN A 234 19.34 -0.13 12.06
N ASN A 235 18.09 -0.56 12.13
CA ASN A 235 17.64 -1.78 12.84
C ASN A 235 16.79 -2.67 11.94
N ILE A 236 17.17 -2.82 10.66
CA ILE A 236 16.32 -3.49 9.65
C ILE A 236 16.04 -4.96 10.00
N ASP A 237 16.97 -5.64 10.61
CA ASP A 237 16.92 -7.04 11.00
C ASP A 237 16.80 -7.24 12.51
N ILE A 238 16.39 -6.22 13.26
CA ILE A 238 16.14 -6.31 14.71
C ILE A 238 15.15 -7.45 15.01
N ASP A 239 15.39 -8.15 16.08
CA ASP A 239 14.49 -9.21 16.55
C ASP A 239 13.12 -8.64 16.95
N LYS A 240 12.04 -9.32 16.57
CA LYS A 240 10.68 -8.82 16.79
C LYS A 240 10.35 -8.55 18.26
N PRO A 241 10.63 -9.45 19.20
CA PRO A 241 10.42 -9.20 20.63
C PRO A 241 11.17 -7.97 21.13
N GLU A 242 12.39 -7.74 20.67
CA GLU A 242 13.19 -6.56 21.06
C GLU A 242 12.56 -5.27 20.53
N LEU A 243 12.18 -5.23 19.24
CA LEU A 243 11.47 -4.11 18.65
C LEU A 243 10.15 -3.82 19.36
N GLU A 244 9.36 -4.86 19.61
CA GLU A 244 8.06 -4.77 20.26
C GLU A 244 8.17 -4.18 21.67
N LYS A 245 9.11 -4.69 22.48
CA LYS A 245 9.40 -4.18 23.81
C LYS A 245 9.89 -2.73 23.80
N TYR A 246 10.75 -2.38 22.84
CA TYR A 246 11.25 -1.01 22.69
C TYR A 246 10.13 -0.02 22.36
N ALA A 247 9.31 -0.33 21.36
CA ALA A 247 8.18 0.52 20.98
C ALA A 247 7.13 0.65 22.10
N GLN A 248 6.89 -0.45 22.83
CA GLN A 248 6.01 -0.48 23.99
C GLN A 248 6.52 0.46 25.10
N SER A 249 7.80 0.38 25.47
CA SER A 249 8.35 1.22 26.54
C SER A 249 8.22 2.71 26.22
N ILE A 250 8.50 3.12 24.97
CA ILE A 250 8.33 4.51 24.54
C ILE A 250 6.86 4.94 24.65
N PHE A 251 5.94 4.09 24.22
CA PHE A 251 4.51 4.42 24.25
C PHE A 251 3.98 4.54 25.69
N GLU A 252 4.36 3.61 26.57
CA GLU A 252 3.98 3.61 27.98
C GLU A 252 4.57 4.81 28.74
N GLU A 253 5.83 5.12 28.53
CA GLU A 253 6.48 6.31 29.13
C GLU A 253 5.84 7.60 28.63
N THR A 254 5.55 7.72 27.34
CA THR A 254 4.97 8.94 26.74
C THR A 254 3.60 9.28 27.31
N PHE A 255 2.78 8.26 27.61
CA PHE A 255 1.39 8.45 28.05
C PHE A 255 1.16 8.04 29.50
N ASP A 256 2.20 7.75 30.27
CA ASP A 256 2.15 7.26 31.66
C ASP A 256 1.19 6.07 31.84
N ILE A 257 1.31 5.08 30.96
CA ILE A 257 0.47 3.88 30.97
C ILE A 257 1.03 2.90 32.01
N LYS A 258 0.16 2.47 32.94
CA LYS A 258 0.48 1.46 33.96
C LYS A 258 -0.28 0.14 33.71
N ASN A 259 -1.17 0.12 32.75
CA ASN A 259 -2.00 -1.03 32.43
C ASN A 259 -1.17 -2.12 31.76
N GLU A 260 -1.51 -3.36 32.04
CA GLU A 260 -0.88 -4.50 31.38
C GLU A 260 -1.24 -4.53 29.88
N ILE A 261 -0.23 -4.79 29.04
CA ILE A 261 -0.45 -4.96 27.60
C ILE A 261 -1.18 -6.27 27.32
N SER A 262 -2.25 -6.18 26.53
CA SER A 262 -3.06 -7.36 26.15
C SER A 262 -2.61 -8.00 24.85
N PHE A 263 -1.97 -7.22 23.97
CA PHE A 263 -1.51 -7.70 22.68
C PHE A 263 -0.37 -6.83 22.17
N ILE A 264 0.63 -7.48 21.58
CA ILE A 264 1.69 -6.81 20.84
C ILE A 264 2.15 -7.67 19.65
N LYS A 265 2.29 -7.06 18.50
CA LYS A 265 2.94 -7.66 17.32
C LYS A 265 3.53 -6.60 16.42
N SER A 266 4.62 -6.95 15.74
CA SER A 266 5.28 -6.10 14.75
C SER A 266 5.16 -6.64 13.33
N HIS A 267 5.35 -5.74 12.36
CA HIS A 267 5.45 -6.05 10.94
C HIS A 267 6.50 -5.17 10.27
N ARG A 268 7.30 -5.76 9.38
CA ARG A 268 8.32 -5.04 8.61
C ARG A 268 7.87 -4.81 7.18
N TRP A 269 7.77 -3.54 6.78
CA TRP A 269 7.52 -3.11 5.43
C TRP A 269 8.83 -2.64 4.77
N LEU A 270 9.47 -3.47 3.96
CA LEU A 270 10.74 -3.12 3.28
C LEU A 270 10.54 -2.00 2.25
N TYR A 271 9.43 -2.00 1.55
CA TYR A 271 9.05 -1.01 0.54
C TYR A 271 7.84 -0.20 1.04
N ALA A 272 7.96 0.41 2.22
CA ALA A 272 6.81 1.03 2.89
C ALA A 272 6.32 2.27 2.17
N GLN A 273 7.21 3.23 1.96
CA GLN A 273 6.89 4.51 1.34
C GLN A 273 7.92 4.88 0.28
N THR A 274 7.46 5.41 -0.84
CA THR A 274 8.33 5.98 -1.87
C THR A 274 9.03 7.22 -1.30
N LYS A 275 10.36 7.20 -1.28
CA LYS A 275 11.20 8.33 -0.85
C LYS A 275 11.49 9.27 -2.02
N VAL A 276 11.94 8.70 -3.13
CA VAL A 276 12.17 9.40 -4.39
C VAL A 276 11.34 8.74 -5.46
N SER A 277 10.41 9.49 -6.07
CA SER A 277 9.52 8.98 -7.10
C SER A 277 10.19 9.01 -8.48
N TYR A 278 9.82 8.05 -9.34
CA TYR A 278 10.34 7.97 -10.70
C TYR A 278 9.98 9.21 -11.54
N ASN A 279 8.78 9.72 -11.44
CA ASN A 279 8.34 10.92 -12.16
C ASN A 279 9.15 12.16 -11.77
N SER A 280 9.55 12.30 -10.50
CA SER A 280 10.37 13.43 -10.05
C SER A 280 11.73 13.48 -10.77
N ILE A 281 12.25 12.31 -11.16
CA ILE A 281 13.54 12.14 -11.83
C ILE A 281 13.38 12.20 -13.35
N SER A 282 12.52 11.35 -13.91
CA SER A 282 12.42 11.08 -15.35
C SER A 282 11.32 11.86 -16.06
N LYS A 283 10.38 12.47 -15.32
CA LYS A 283 9.15 13.08 -15.82
C LYS A 283 8.22 12.11 -16.56
N LYS A 284 8.43 10.80 -16.38
CA LYS A 284 7.61 9.71 -16.95
C LYS A 284 6.75 9.07 -15.87
N ASN A 285 5.65 8.47 -16.28
CA ASN A 285 4.69 7.80 -15.39
C ASN A 285 4.74 6.27 -15.48
N TRP A 286 5.67 5.71 -16.26
CA TRP A 286 5.90 4.26 -16.39
C TRP A 286 7.27 4.00 -17.02
N ILE A 287 7.72 2.75 -16.92
CA ILE A 287 8.85 2.19 -17.66
C ILE A 287 8.28 1.14 -18.61
N ASN A 288 8.81 1.00 -19.82
CA ASN A 288 8.29 0.06 -20.81
C ASN A 288 9.41 -0.66 -21.59
N SER A 289 9.06 -1.83 -22.13
CA SER A 289 9.88 -2.55 -23.12
C SER A 289 9.93 -1.79 -24.46
N LYS A 290 10.93 -2.10 -25.28
CA LYS A 290 11.10 -1.46 -26.61
C LYS A 290 9.89 -1.64 -27.53
N ASP A 291 9.23 -2.78 -27.45
CA ASP A 291 8.03 -3.11 -28.22
C ASP A 291 6.72 -2.57 -27.64
N ASN A 292 6.78 -1.84 -26.52
CA ASN A 292 5.62 -1.31 -25.82
C ASN A 292 4.56 -2.37 -25.46
N LYS A 293 5.00 -3.55 -25.04
CA LYS A 293 4.11 -4.64 -24.62
C LYS A 293 4.23 -4.99 -23.14
N ILE A 294 5.36 -4.63 -22.49
CA ILE A 294 5.57 -4.78 -21.05
C ILE A 294 5.75 -3.42 -20.45
N PHE A 295 5.02 -3.15 -19.35
CA PHE A 295 5.05 -1.87 -18.67
C PHE A 295 5.15 -2.06 -17.17
N LEU A 296 5.90 -1.17 -16.53
CA LEU A 296 6.06 -1.09 -15.09
C LEU A 296 5.47 0.21 -14.58
N SER A 297 4.60 0.12 -13.59
CA SER A 297 4.06 1.28 -12.85
C SER A 297 3.79 0.90 -11.40
N GLY A 298 3.51 1.88 -10.56
CA GLY A 298 3.27 1.68 -9.12
C GLY A 298 3.23 3.00 -8.37
N ASP A 299 3.04 2.94 -7.06
CA ASP A 299 3.15 4.10 -6.18
C ASP A 299 4.49 4.84 -6.34
N TRP A 300 5.56 4.08 -6.60
CA TRP A 300 6.91 4.61 -6.83
C TRP A 300 7.03 5.56 -8.03
N VAL A 301 5.99 5.63 -8.85
CA VAL A 301 5.97 6.56 -9.99
C VAL A 301 5.69 7.99 -9.56
N LEU A 302 4.64 8.21 -8.76
CA LEU A 302 4.16 9.55 -8.40
C LEU A 302 4.54 9.97 -6.98
N GLY A 303 4.40 9.09 -6.00
CA GLY A 303 4.63 9.45 -4.62
C GLY A 303 4.32 8.33 -3.63
N LYS A 304 4.10 8.70 -2.37
CA LYS A 304 4.02 7.77 -1.24
C LYS A 304 2.62 7.51 -0.71
N SER A 305 1.62 8.24 -1.21
CA SER A 305 0.25 8.12 -0.73
C SER A 305 -0.52 7.02 -1.46
N LEU A 306 -1.62 6.61 -0.86
CA LEU A 306 -2.56 5.67 -1.49
C LEU A 306 -3.21 6.28 -2.73
N SER A 307 -3.48 7.60 -2.71
CA SER A 307 -3.96 8.34 -3.88
C SER A 307 -2.94 8.35 -5.01
N ASP A 308 -1.64 8.58 -4.70
CA ASP A 308 -0.58 8.52 -5.73
C ASP A 308 -0.52 7.15 -6.41
N ALA A 309 -0.72 6.08 -5.64
CA ALA A 309 -0.75 4.72 -6.19
C ALA A 309 -1.94 4.50 -7.15
N TRP A 310 -3.12 5.05 -6.81
CA TRP A 310 -4.30 5.00 -7.69
C TRP A 310 -4.09 5.86 -8.94
N ASP A 311 -3.66 7.09 -8.76
CA ASP A 311 -3.44 8.07 -9.84
C ASP A 311 -2.37 7.59 -10.84
N ALA A 312 -1.35 6.86 -10.36
CA ALA A 312 -0.37 6.23 -11.24
C ALA A 312 -1.03 5.22 -12.19
N GLY A 313 -1.95 4.40 -11.70
CA GLY A 313 -2.72 3.46 -12.52
C GLY A 313 -3.69 4.15 -13.48
N GLU A 314 -4.40 5.18 -13.02
CA GLU A 314 -5.31 5.96 -13.85
C GLU A 314 -4.59 6.66 -15.01
N LYS A 315 -3.52 7.41 -14.73
CA LYS A 315 -2.71 8.06 -15.77
C LYS A 315 -2.14 7.07 -16.77
N PHE A 316 -1.72 5.92 -16.28
CA PHE A 316 -1.18 4.88 -17.13
C PHE A 316 -2.29 4.24 -17.99
N SER A 317 -3.49 4.02 -17.47
CA SER A 317 -4.61 3.49 -18.25
C SER A 317 -4.99 4.40 -19.42
N HIS A 318 -4.95 5.72 -19.23
CA HIS A 318 -5.17 6.69 -20.31
C HIS A 318 -4.16 6.53 -21.45
N TYR A 319 -2.88 6.28 -21.11
CA TYR A 319 -1.86 6.04 -22.13
C TYR A 319 -2.12 4.73 -22.89
N ILE A 320 -2.48 3.65 -22.21
CA ILE A 320 -2.84 2.37 -22.82
C ILE A 320 -3.97 2.56 -23.85
N LYS A 321 -5.01 3.33 -23.50
CA LYS A 321 -6.13 3.64 -24.42
C LYS A 321 -5.68 4.44 -25.67
N ILE A 322 -4.75 5.38 -25.50
CA ILE A 322 -4.20 6.17 -26.62
C ILE A 322 -3.41 5.27 -27.59
N LEU A 323 -2.71 4.26 -27.10
CA LEU A 323 -2.01 3.29 -27.95
C LEU A 323 -2.96 2.43 -28.82
N SER A 324 -4.27 2.63 -28.70
CA SER A 324 -5.31 1.86 -29.40
C SER A 324 -5.16 0.35 -29.20
N ILE A 325 -4.74 -0.02 -28.01
CA ILE A 325 -4.58 -1.39 -27.58
C ILE A 325 -5.93 -2.05 -27.34
#